data_745a3be5690a2c8d795ce1826b401e4e
#
_entry.id   745a3be5690a2c8d795ce1826b401e4e
#
_cell.length_a   1.000
_cell.length_b   1.000
_cell.length_c   1.000
_cell.angle_alpha   90.00
_cell.angle_beta   90.00
_cell.angle_gamma   90.00
#
_symmetry.space_group_name_H-M   'P 1'
#
loop_
_entity.id
_entity.type
_entity.pdbx_description
1 polymer ?
#
loop_
_entity_poly.entity_id
_entity_poly.type
_entity_poly.pdbx_seq_one_letter_code
_entity_poly.pdbx_strand_id
1 'polypeptide(L)'
;MSAPLPASIGFAAGLLGEEAVRMDVLAHGAGWVALAKPGGVAFEEHPWQHGAPTLLGQLRTQLEAGKPEMVRLGLAEPAAVFGPEPETAGIAILADRATALAAWREALGSGAFRFEYEFVARTEDAPEDAGLCDLPVGMDDSQERAFVSHRNGKHAQTRFEPGR
;
A
#
# COMPACT_ATOMS: atom_id res chain seq x y z
N MET A 1 23.22 14.27 -16.97
CA MET A 1 23.21 13.61 -15.65
C MET A 1 21.84 13.84 -15.04
N SER A 2 21.07 12.78 -14.77
CA SER A 2 19.76 12.90 -14.11
C SER A 2 19.98 13.33 -12.65
N ALA A 3 19.16 14.24 -12.15
CA ALA A 3 19.22 14.63 -10.73
C ALA A 3 18.92 13.41 -9.84
N PRO A 4 19.54 13.30 -8.66
CA PRO A 4 19.27 12.18 -7.76
C PRO A 4 17.81 12.19 -7.32
N LEU A 5 17.28 10.99 -7.10
CA LEU A 5 15.94 10.82 -6.53
C LEU A 5 15.84 11.50 -5.15
N PRO A 6 14.67 12.06 -4.80
CA PRO A 6 14.47 12.62 -3.47
C PRO A 6 14.52 11.51 -2.41
N ALA A 7 15.15 11.76 -1.27
CA ALA A 7 15.15 10.83 -0.14
C ALA A 7 13.73 10.68 0.47
N SER A 8 12.90 11.68 0.30
CA SER A 8 11.51 11.68 0.78
C SER A 8 10.65 12.63 -0.05
N ILE A 9 9.35 12.42 -0.02
CA ILE A 9 8.34 13.30 -0.58
C ILE A 9 7.45 13.85 0.53
N GLY A 10 6.94 15.06 0.34
CA GLY A 10 6.11 15.73 1.35
C GLY A 10 4.77 16.20 0.77
N PHE A 11 3.75 16.11 1.60
CA PHE A 11 2.40 16.59 1.35
C PHE A 11 2.03 17.60 2.44
N ALA A 12 1.56 18.77 2.04
CA ALA A 12 1.14 19.81 3.00
C ALA A 12 -0.08 19.35 3.80
N ALA A 13 -0.28 19.95 4.95
CA ALA A 13 -1.49 19.77 5.75
C ALA A 13 -2.74 19.97 4.89
N GLY A 14 -3.74 19.13 5.09
CA GLY A 14 -4.99 19.11 4.34
C GLY A 14 -4.98 18.30 3.04
N LEU A 15 -3.82 17.81 2.57
CA LEU A 15 -3.74 16.99 1.35
C LEU A 15 -4.01 15.50 1.57
N LEU A 16 -3.50 14.94 2.66
CA LEU A 16 -3.67 13.51 2.99
C LEU A 16 -4.22 13.32 4.41
N GLY A 17 -4.42 14.38 5.15
CA GLY A 17 -4.89 14.41 6.52
C GLY A 17 -4.79 15.83 7.06
N GLU A 18 -5.14 16.03 8.32
CA GLU A 18 -5.11 17.36 8.97
C GLU A 18 -3.67 17.90 9.09
N GLU A 19 -2.70 17.02 9.27
CA GLU A 19 -1.29 17.37 9.39
C GLU A 19 -0.51 17.18 8.09
N ALA A 20 0.66 17.81 8.00
CA ALA A 20 1.58 17.58 6.90
C ALA A 20 2.16 16.17 6.99
N VAL A 21 2.17 15.45 5.86
CA VAL A 21 2.68 14.08 5.77
C VAL A 21 3.99 14.07 4.99
N ARG A 22 4.99 13.36 5.53
CA ARG A 22 6.24 13.08 4.85
C ARG A 22 6.46 11.58 4.76
N MET A 23 6.87 11.12 3.58
CA MET A 23 7.12 9.71 3.30
C MET A 23 8.53 9.53 2.75
N ASP A 24 9.29 8.62 3.33
CA ASP A 24 10.61 8.27 2.83
C ASP A 24 10.49 7.44 1.55
N VAL A 25 11.42 7.65 0.62
CA VAL A 25 11.61 6.81 -0.55
C VAL A 25 12.50 5.64 -0.14
N LEU A 26 11.90 4.47 0.03
CA LEU A 26 12.58 3.26 0.52
C LEU A 26 13.41 2.57 -0.57
N ALA A 27 12.87 2.52 -1.77
CA ALA A 27 13.51 1.91 -2.92
C ALA A 27 12.92 2.46 -4.21
N HIS A 28 13.64 2.32 -5.30
CA HIS A 28 13.18 2.74 -6.63
C HIS A 28 13.90 1.96 -7.73
N GLY A 29 13.33 2.01 -8.92
CA GLY A 29 13.93 1.47 -10.15
C GLY A 29 13.35 2.15 -11.38
N ALA A 30 13.60 1.58 -12.54
CA ALA A 30 13.07 2.11 -13.78
C ALA A 30 11.54 2.04 -13.78
N GLY A 31 10.89 3.20 -13.65
CA GLY A 31 9.44 3.33 -13.67
C GLY A 31 8.72 2.84 -12.41
N TRP A 32 9.37 2.73 -11.27
CA TRP A 32 8.70 2.40 -10.02
C TRP A 32 9.37 2.99 -8.78
N VAL A 33 8.60 3.13 -7.71
CA VAL A 33 9.07 3.62 -6.40
C VAL A 33 8.33 2.92 -5.28
N ALA A 34 9.04 2.66 -4.18
CA ALA A 34 8.48 2.20 -2.90
C ALA A 34 8.59 3.32 -1.87
N LEU A 35 7.49 3.61 -1.20
CA LEU A 35 7.36 4.68 -0.21
C LEU A 35 6.99 4.10 1.17
N ALA A 36 7.48 4.74 2.24
CA ALA A 36 7.03 4.47 3.60
C ALA A 36 5.69 5.18 3.86
N LYS A 37 4.59 4.48 3.63
CA LYS A 37 3.24 5.01 3.88
C LYS A 37 2.96 4.99 5.40
N PRO A 38 2.60 6.11 6.03
CA PRO A 38 2.15 6.09 7.42
C PRO A 38 0.75 5.49 7.56
N GLY A 39 0.38 5.09 8.76
CA GLY A 39 -1.00 4.79 9.11
C GLY A 39 -1.87 6.04 9.02
N GLY A 40 -3.17 5.85 8.79
CA GLY A 40 -4.13 6.94 8.61
C GLY A 40 -4.16 7.56 7.21
N VAL A 41 -3.35 7.07 6.27
CA VAL A 41 -3.32 7.57 4.89
C VAL A 41 -3.82 6.47 3.93
N ALA A 42 -4.87 6.77 3.19
CA ALA A 42 -5.35 5.89 2.13
C ALA A 42 -4.35 5.86 0.97
N PHE A 43 -4.00 4.65 0.49
CA PHE A 43 -3.08 4.49 -0.64
C PHE A 43 -3.76 4.81 -1.98
N GLU A 44 -4.88 4.18 -2.23
CA GLU A 44 -5.77 4.41 -3.38
C GLU A 44 -7.22 4.44 -2.90
N GLU A 45 -8.16 4.68 -3.78
CA GLU A 45 -9.57 4.71 -3.42
C GLU A 45 -9.99 3.35 -2.86
N HIS A 46 -10.47 3.37 -1.63
CA HIS A 46 -10.92 2.16 -0.95
C HIS A 46 -12.43 1.99 -1.21
N PRO A 47 -12.91 0.75 -1.48
CA PRO A 47 -14.33 0.50 -1.74
C PRO A 47 -15.28 1.01 -0.66
N TRP A 48 -14.80 1.09 0.58
CA TRP A 48 -15.59 1.50 1.74
C TRP A 48 -15.26 2.90 2.28
N GLN A 49 -14.34 3.63 1.65
CA GLN A 49 -13.92 4.98 2.06
C GLN A 49 -13.93 5.93 0.86
N HIS A 50 -15.12 6.15 0.30
CA HIS A 50 -15.27 7.03 -0.85
C HIS A 50 -15.00 8.49 -0.51
N GLY A 51 -14.31 9.18 -1.40
CA GLY A 51 -14.05 10.62 -1.30
C GLY A 51 -12.92 11.03 -0.34
N ALA A 52 -12.28 10.10 0.35
CA ALA A 52 -11.09 10.41 1.12
C ALA A 52 -9.91 10.72 0.17
N PRO A 53 -9.05 11.70 0.51
CA PRO A 53 -7.85 11.96 -0.27
C PRO A 53 -6.91 10.76 -0.20
N THR A 54 -6.38 10.35 -1.35
CA THR A 54 -5.48 9.19 -1.45
C THR A 54 -4.08 9.61 -1.84
N LEU A 55 -3.07 8.84 -1.40
CA LEU A 55 -1.68 9.05 -1.79
C LEU A 55 -1.52 9.09 -3.30
N LEU A 56 -2.09 8.11 -4.02
CA LEU A 56 -2.03 8.04 -5.47
C LEU A 56 -2.67 9.27 -6.14
N GLY A 57 -3.84 9.68 -5.67
CA GLY A 57 -4.54 10.87 -6.18
C GLY A 57 -3.74 12.14 -5.97
N GLN A 58 -3.23 12.38 -4.76
CA GLN A 58 -2.43 13.55 -4.45
C GLN A 58 -1.08 13.57 -5.18
N LEU A 59 -0.47 12.41 -5.37
CA LEU A 59 0.77 12.30 -6.13
C LEU A 59 0.56 12.71 -7.60
N ARG A 60 -0.53 12.25 -8.23
CA ARG A 60 -0.90 12.65 -9.60
C ARG A 60 -1.13 14.15 -9.69
N THR A 61 -1.91 14.72 -8.79
CA THR A 61 -2.17 16.17 -8.75
C THR A 61 -0.86 16.98 -8.64
N GLN A 62 0.07 16.54 -7.80
CA GLN A 62 1.34 17.24 -7.62
C GLN A 62 2.31 17.04 -8.79
N LEU A 63 2.25 15.91 -9.48
CA LEU A 63 2.97 15.68 -10.74
C LEU A 63 2.45 16.61 -11.84
N GLU A 64 1.14 16.73 -12.01
CA GLU A 64 0.49 17.65 -12.95
C GLU A 64 0.85 19.12 -12.65
N ALA A 65 0.97 19.47 -11.37
CA ALA A 65 1.43 20.79 -10.94
C ALA A 65 2.95 21.00 -11.11
N GLY A 66 3.69 20.00 -11.57
CA GLY A 66 5.13 20.09 -11.82
C GLY A 66 5.99 20.18 -10.57
N LYS A 67 5.53 19.69 -9.42
CA LYS A 67 6.29 19.74 -8.16
C LYS A 67 7.62 18.98 -8.30
N PRO A 68 8.79 19.65 -8.07
CA PRO A 68 10.09 19.10 -8.47
C PRO A 68 10.42 17.75 -7.87
N GLU A 69 10.11 17.51 -6.59
CA GLU A 69 10.36 16.23 -5.95
C GLU A 69 9.49 15.09 -6.53
N MET A 70 8.27 15.39 -6.97
CA MET A 70 7.38 14.40 -7.60
C MET A 70 7.85 14.09 -9.01
N VAL A 71 8.22 15.10 -9.78
CA VAL A 71 8.77 14.92 -11.14
C VAL A 71 10.05 14.05 -11.10
N ARG A 72 10.89 14.23 -10.07
CA ARG A 72 12.12 13.43 -9.90
C ARG A 72 11.88 11.96 -9.58
N LEU A 73 10.66 11.56 -9.17
CA LEU A 73 10.33 10.13 -9.01
C LEU A 73 10.37 9.36 -10.34
N GLY A 74 10.30 10.07 -11.47
CA GLY A 74 10.39 9.46 -12.79
C GLY A 74 9.16 8.66 -13.19
N LEU A 75 8.01 8.95 -12.58
CA LEU A 75 6.71 8.34 -12.91
C LEU A 75 5.91 9.35 -13.72
N ALA A 76 5.59 9.03 -14.96
CA ALA A 76 4.74 9.87 -15.80
C ALA A 76 3.24 9.64 -15.50
N GLU A 77 2.85 8.38 -15.40
CA GLU A 77 1.49 7.96 -15.09
C GLU A 77 1.50 6.98 -13.90
N PRO A 78 1.63 7.47 -12.65
CA PRO A 78 1.69 6.58 -11.49
C PRO A 78 0.41 5.78 -11.31
N ALA A 79 0.57 4.51 -11.03
CA ALA A 79 -0.49 3.58 -10.70
C ALA A 79 -0.11 2.75 -9.47
N ALA A 80 -1.11 2.34 -8.71
CA ALA A 80 -0.94 1.46 -7.57
C ALA A 80 -0.50 0.07 -8.03
N VAL A 81 0.52 -0.45 -7.37
CA VAL A 81 0.94 -1.86 -7.47
C VAL A 81 0.48 -2.61 -6.23
N PHE A 82 0.91 -2.14 -5.07
CA PHE A 82 0.61 -2.69 -3.76
C PHE A 82 0.75 -1.60 -2.69
N GLY A 83 -0.14 -1.60 -1.73
CA GLY A 83 -0.05 -0.76 -0.54
C GLY A 83 -0.90 -1.31 0.59
N PRO A 84 -0.50 -1.07 1.85
CA PRO A 84 -1.29 -1.49 2.99
C PRO A 84 -2.57 -0.66 3.09
N GLU A 85 -3.55 -1.22 3.81
CA GLU A 85 -4.81 -0.56 4.14
C GLU A 85 -4.60 0.81 4.81
N PRO A 86 -5.60 1.71 4.79
CA PRO A 86 -5.43 3.08 5.30
C PRO A 86 -4.84 3.15 6.71
N GLU A 87 -5.33 2.33 7.63
CA GLU A 87 -4.92 2.31 9.04
C GLU A 87 -3.52 1.75 9.25
N THR A 88 -3.02 0.96 8.30
CA THR A 88 -1.74 0.25 8.40
C THR A 88 -0.61 1.08 7.83
N ALA A 89 0.45 1.27 8.60
CA ALA A 89 1.73 1.79 8.08
C ALA A 89 2.48 0.69 7.33
N GLY A 90 3.23 1.05 6.28
CA GLY A 90 4.04 0.06 5.58
C GLY A 90 4.49 0.51 4.19
N ILE A 91 4.92 -0.45 3.41
CA ILE A 91 5.49 -0.20 2.08
C ILE A 91 4.36 -0.04 1.06
N ALA A 92 4.31 1.12 0.42
CA ALA A 92 3.45 1.39 -0.72
C ALA A 92 4.29 1.41 -2.01
N ILE A 93 3.93 0.58 -2.98
CA ILE A 93 4.63 0.47 -4.27
C ILE A 93 3.78 1.08 -5.36
N LEU A 94 4.37 2.03 -6.07
CA LEU A 94 3.81 2.69 -7.23
C LEU A 94 4.65 2.35 -8.46
N ALA A 95 4.01 2.15 -9.59
CA ALA A 95 4.69 1.95 -10.86
C ALA A 95 4.09 2.85 -11.93
N ASP A 96 4.92 3.24 -12.88
CA ASP A 96 4.48 3.91 -14.08
C ASP A 96 3.65 2.96 -14.95
N ARG A 97 2.49 3.42 -15.37
CA ARG A 97 1.51 2.60 -16.11
C ARG A 97 2.07 2.07 -17.41
N ALA A 98 2.83 2.89 -18.12
CA ALA A 98 3.32 2.54 -19.44
C ALA A 98 4.54 1.61 -19.41
N THR A 99 5.38 1.69 -18.38
CA THR A 99 6.71 1.05 -18.40
C THR A 99 6.87 -0.11 -17.42
N ALA A 100 6.28 -0.05 -16.24
CA ALA A 100 6.57 -1.02 -15.18
C ALA A 100 5.36 -1.73 -14.58
N LEU A 101 4.16 -1.16 -14.66
CA LEU A 101 2.97 -1.69 -13.98
C LEU A 101 2.64 -3.13 -14.38
N ALA A 102 2.76 -3.47 -15.66
CA ALA A 102 2.43 -4.82 -16.15
C ALA A 102 3.35 -5.88 -15.54
N ALA A 103 4.66 -5.62 -15.51
CA ALA A 103 5.65 -6.53 -14.91
C ALA A 103 5.43 -6.71 -13.40
N TRP A 104 5.08 -5.64 -12.68
CA TRP A 104 4.74 -5.72 -11.26
C TRP A 104 3.50 -6.55 -10.99
N ARG A 105 2.45 -6.40 -11.81
CA ARG A 105 1.20 -7.19 -11.68
C ARG A 105 1.43 -8.66 -11.98
N GLU A 106 2.22 -8.97 -12.98
CA GLU A 106 2.62 -10.35 -13.29
C GLU A 106 3.40 -10.97 -12.11
N ALA A 107 4.38 -10.26 -11.59
CA ALA A 107 5.16 -10.71 -10.44
C ALA A 107 4.29 -10.95 -9.19
N LEU A 108 3.36 -10.05 -8.86
CA LEU A 108 2.40 -10.23 -7.77
C LEU A 108 1.53 -11.48 -7.97
N GLY A 109 1.05 -11.71 -9.19
CA GLY A 109 0.22 -12.88 -9.53
C GLY A 109 0.98 -14.21 -9.56
N SER A 110 2.31 -14.17 -9.67
CA SER A 110 3.16 -15.38 -9.75
C SER A 110 3.43 -16.07 -8.41
N GLY A 111 3.04 -15.46 -7.28
CA GLY A 111 3.38 -15.96 -5.94
C GLY A 111 4.84 -15.71 -5.54
N ALA A 112 5.59 -14.92 -6.31
CA ALA A 112 6.99 -14.56 -6.02
C ALA A 112 7.13 -13.59 -4.83
N PHE A 113 6.04 -12.99 -4.38
CA PHE A 113 6.02 -12.07 -3.27
C PHE A 113 5.65 -12.74 -1.97
N ARG A 114 6.38 -12.38 -0.92
CA ARG A 114 6.05 -12.67 0.47
C ARG A 114 5.71 -11.35 1.14
N PHE A 115 4.54 -11.30 1.80
CA PHE A 115 4.12 -10.16 2.60
C PHE A 115 4.34 -10.47 4.07
N GLU A 116 4.95 -9.54 4.79
CA GLU A 116 5.14 -9.64 6.23
C GLU A 116 4.47 -8.43 6.90
N TYR A 117 3.70 -8.70 7.94
CA TYR A 117 3.01 -7.69 8.72
C TYR A 117 3.34 -7.88 10.20
N GLU A 118 3.60 -6.78 10.88
CA GLU A 118 3.66 -6.75 12.33
C GLU A 118 2.34 -6.18 12.86
N PHE A 119 1.77 -6.82 13.87
CA PHE A 119 0.56 -6.34 14.52
C PHE A 119 0.63 -6.60 16.02
N VAL A 120 -0.14 -5.82 16.78
CA VAL A 120 -0.29 -5.99 18.22
C VAL A 120 -1.70 -6.52 18.49
N ALA A 121 -1.79 -7.65 19.19
CA ALA A 121 -3.04 -8.24 19.64
C ALA A 121 -3.13 -8.16 21.19
N ARG A 122 -4.35 -8.25 21.72
CA ARG A 122 -4.54 -8.44 23.16
C ARG A 122 -4.02 -9.82 23.55
N THR A 123 -3.42 -9.93 24.74
CA THR A 123 -2.78 -11.16 25.21
C THR A 123 -3.75 -12.35 25.24
N GLU A 124 -5.00 -12.11 25.58
CA GLU A 124 -6.08 -13.14 25.62
C GLU A 124 -6.46 -13.67 24.23
N ASP A 125 -6.20 -12.90 23.17
CA ASP A 125 -6.50 -13.25 21.78
C ASP A 125 -5.23 -13.64 21.00
N ALA A 126 -4.05 -13.41 21.59
CA ALA A 126 -2.79 -13.70 20.91
C ALA A 126 -2.49 -15.21 20.93
N PRO A 127 -2.16 -15.82 19.79
CA PRO A 127 -1.71 -17.20 19.77
C PRO A 127 -0.40 -17.36 20.55
N GLU A 128 -0.31 -18.37 21.38
CA GLU A 128 0.92 -18.67 22.15
C GLU A 128 2.02 -19.25 21.25
N ASP A 129 1.63 -19.97 20.20
CA ASP A 129 2.54 -20.64 19.28
C ASP A 129 2.39 -20.12 17.84
N ALA A 130 3.43 -20.32 17.04
CA ALA A 130 3.36 -20.10 15.61
C ALA A 130 2.31 -21.02 14.96
N GLY A 131 1.61 -20.51 13.97
CA GLY A 131 0.54 -21.26 13.32
C GLY A 131 0.30 -20.87 11.88
N LEU A 132 -0.61 -21.61 11.25
CA LEU A 132 -1.08 -21.38 9.89
C LEU A 132 -2.60 -21.25 9.92
N CYS A 133 -3.08 -20.11 9.46
CA CYS A 133 -4.49 -19.90 9.15
C CYS A 133 -4.69 -20.14 7.66
N ASP A 134 -5.45 -21.17 7.30
CA ASP A 134 -5.79 -21.53 5.92
C ASP A 134 -7.31 -21.56 5.79
N LEU A 135 -7.89 -20.40 5.58
CA LEU A 135 -9.34 -20.22 5.54
C LEU A 135 -9.72 -19.37 4.32
N PRO A 136 -10.78 -19.76 3.59
CA PRO A 136 -11.27 -18.98 2.47
C PRO A 136 -11.92 -17.68 2.95
N VAL A 137 -11.49 -16.55 2.39
CA VAL A 137 -11.99 -15.22 2.76
C VAL A 137 -12.96 -14.69 1.70
N GLY A 138 -14.14 -14.32 2.13
CA GLY A 138 -15.14 -13.57 1.36
C GLY A 138 -15.22 -12.14 1.85
N MET A 139 -15.79 -11.27 1.00
CA MET A 139 -16.05 -9.86 1.30
C MET A 139 -17.56 -9.64 1.38
N ASP A 140 -18.00 -8.89 2.38
CA ASP A 140 -19.35 -8.41 2.51
C ASP A 140 -19.36 -6.88 2.41
N ASP A 141 -19.61 -6.40 1.21
CA ASP A 141 -19.60 -4.96 0.92
C ASP A 141 -20.70 -4.19 1.67
N SER A 142 -21.79 -4.87 2.04
CA SER A 142 -22.91 -4.24 2.78
C SER A 142 -22.57 -3.99 4.25
N GLN A 143 -21.66 -4.76 4.82
CA GLN A 143 -21.19 -4.64 6.20
C GLN A 143 -19.73 -4.19 6.29
N GLU A 144 -19.12 -3.87 5.17
CA GLU A 144 -17.73 -3.39 5.07
C GLU A 144 -16.75 -4.29 5.82
N ARG A 145 -16.87 -5.60 5.64
CA ARG A 145 -16.04 -6.57 6.36
C ARG A 145 -15.62 -7.78 5.54
N ALA A 146 -14.46 -8.32 5.88
CA ALA A 146 -14.04 -9.65 5.47
C ALA A 146 -14.60 -10.72 6.43
N PHE A 147 -14.92 -11.89 5.92
CA PHE A 147 -15.41 -13.02 6.71
C PHE A 147 -14.96 -14.36 6.11
N VAL A 148 -14.96 -15.40 6.93
CA VAL A 148 -14.69 -16.76 6.43
C VAL A 148 -15.88 -17.26 5.64
N SER A 149 -15.66 -17.63 4.39
CA SER A 149 -16.72 -18.10 3.48
C SER A 149 -16.29 -19.37 2.74
N HIS A 150 -16.70 -20.51 3.21
CA HIS A 150 -16.42 -21.80 2.55
C HIS A 150 -17.17 -21.98 1.21
N ARG A 151 -18.18 -21.16 0.93
CA ARG A 151 -18.96 -21.27 -0.29
C ARG A 151 -18.40 -20.42 -1.43
N ASN A 152 -18.04 -19.18 -1.15
CA ASN A 152 -17.67 -18.18 -2.16
C ASN A 152 -16.34 -17.45 -1.83
N GLY A 153 -15.67 -17.81 -0.74
CA GLY A 153 -14.42 -17.19 -0.35
C GLY A 153 -13.28 -17.57 -1.30
N LYS A 154 -12.35 -16.64 -1.47
CA LYS A 154 -11.08 -16.91 -2.14
C LYS A 154 -10.13 -17.59 -1.16
N HIS A 155 -9.36 -18.55 -1.64
CA HIS A 155 -8.33 -19.18 -0.83
C HIS A 155 -7.37 -18.13 -0.28
N ALA A 156 -7.16 -18.14 1.03
CA ALA A 156 -6.25 -17.25 1.73
C ALA A 156 -5.48 -18.03 2.79
N GLN A 157 -4.18 -17.81 2.82
CA GLN A 157 -3.30 -18.49 3.76
C GLN A 157 -2.40 -17.46 4.45
N THR A 158 -2.40 -17.47 5.78
CA THR A 158 -1.58 -16.59 6.61
C THR A 158 -0.84 -17.41 7.64
N ARG A 159 0.48 -17.32 7.62
CA ARG A 159 1.33 -17.82 8.70
C ARG A 159 1.53 -16.70 9.71
N PHE A 160 1.41 -17.00 10.98
CA PHE A 160 1.71 -16.09 12.07
C PHE A 160 2.77 -16.69 12.99
N GLU A 161 3.57 -15.82 13.57
CA GLU A 161 4.61 -16.15 14.55
C GLU A 161 4.50 -15.15 15.71
N PRO A 162 4.51 -15.59 16.97
CA PRO A 162 4.52 -14.67 18.11
C PRO A 162 5.75 -13.76 18.01
N GLY A 163 5.54 -12.45 18.21
CA GLY A 163 6.63 -11.48 18.33
C GLY A 163 7.47 -11.77 19.57
N ARG A 164 8.72 -11.37 19.51
CA ARG A 164 9.65 -11.45 20.66
C ARG A 164 9.59 -10.19 21.51
#